data_1c92bfefad1aee3c64473b5e937c5981
#
_entry.id   1c92bfefad1aee3c64473b5e937c5981
#
_cell.length_a   1.000
_cell.length_b   1.000
_cell.length_c   1.000
_cell.angle_alpha   90.00
_cell.angle_beta   90.00
_cell.angle_gamma   90.00
#
_symmetry.space_group_name_H-M   'P 1'
#
loop_
_entity.id
_entity.type
_entity.pdbx_description
1 polymer ?
#
loop_
_entity_poly.entity_id
_entity_poly.type
_entity_poly.pdbx_seq_one_letter_code
_entity_poly.pdbx_strand_id
1 'polypeptide(L)'
;CDLRIPPGECVIRPREDDVGEYTSVDVTLKVFVTAFLYKACEVEFIDDAYSVRTPLELRYAQASLVAVREVYTESLKKKCSLTVTEDELQKVVDLWCEQENVKSTCEQGKLCYRVRYTVCLLYQGTSGRLFYTERAFEHSFSTEMEGLLPTLKSDTVSMTDLWEYRIAEKNAVEVSVETWASTLLYTREPVKYLAGAEAAEGVQPYPHKPRLLVYYASAGEKIWDIAKSHRTLLSDLREQNEVYEEALPEARPLILCNR
;
A
#
# COMPACT_ATOMS: atom_id res chain seq x y z
N CYS A 1 -6.18 -0.53 -9.89
CA CYS A 1 -5.43 0.52 -10.57
C CYS A 1 -5.57 1.79 -9.75
N ASP A 2 -4.48 2.39 -9.38
CA ASP A 2 -4.44 3.65 -8.65
C ASP A 2 -3.87 4.72 -9.60
N LEU A 3 -4.54 5.86 -9.71
CA LEU A 3 -4.17 6.95 -10.62
C LEU A 3 -3.87 8.20 -9.79
N ARG A 4 -2.66 8.73 -9.91
CA ARG A 4 -2.23 9.96 -9.25
C ARG A 4 -1.96 11.04 -10.29
N ILE A 5 -2.60 12.19 -10.09
CA ILE A 5 -2.47 13.34 -10.99
C ILE A 5 -2.05 14.55 -10.12
N PRO A 6 -0.77 14.67 -9.74
CA PRO A 6 -0.31 15.83 -9.01
C PRO A 6 -0.41 17.08 -9.91
N PRO A 7 -0.68 18.25 -9.33
CA PRO A 7 -0.62 19.51 -10.06
C PRO A 7 0.76 19.69 -10.67
N GLY A 8 0.80 20.10 -11.92
CA GLY A 8 2.02 20.40 -12.65
C GLY A 8 2.22 21.89 -12.81
N GLU A 9 3.08 22.24 -13.75
CA GLU A 9 3.34 23.62 -14.12
C GLU A 9 2.14 24.23 -14.86
N CYS A 10 1.65 25.38 -14.40
CA CYS A 10 0.63 26.16 -15.09
C CYS A 10 1.27 27.48 -15.57
N VAL A 11 1.27 27.71 -16.87
CA VAL A 11 1.76 28.95 -17.48
C VAL A 11 0.58 29.69 -18.06
N ILE A 12 0.36 30.92 -17.57
CA ILE A 12 -0.73 31.80 -18.02
C ILE A 12 -0.10 32.95 -18.78
N ARG A 13 -0.55 33.18 -20.03
CA ARG A 13 -0.08 34.29 -20.88
C ARG A 13 -1.27 35.10 -21.38
N PRO A 14 -1.37 36.38 -21.01
CA PRO A 14 -2.34 37.29 -21.62
C PRO A 14 -2.07 37.39 -23.12
N ARG A 15 -3.11 37.44 -23.91
CA ARG A 15 -3.05 37.60 -25.37
C ARG A 15 -3.70 38.91 -25.78
N GLU A 16 -2.94 39.75 -26.47
CA GLU A 16 -3.44 40.98 -27.07
C GLU A 16 -4.27 40.63 -28.32
N ASP A 17 -5.33 41.40 -28.55
CA ASP A 17 -6.06 41.41 -29.81
C ASP A 17 -5.44 42.36 -30.82
N ASP A 18 -6.02 42.48 -32.00
CA ASP A 18 -5.55 43.32 -33.09
C ASP A 18 -5.60 44.85 -32.78
N VAL A 19 -6.23 45.24 -31.69
CA VAL A 19 -6.36 46.63 -31.20
C VAL A 19 -5.43 46.92 -30.03
N GLY A 20 -4.71 45.88 -29.53
CA GLY A 20 -3.78 45.96 -28.39
C GLY A 20 -4.45 45.84 -27.03
N GLU A 21 -5.66 45.33 -26.97
CA GLU A 21 -6.36 45.03 -25.71
C GLU A 21 -6.20 43.56 -25.33
N TYR A 22 -6.02 43.28 -24.02
CA TYR A 22 -5.93 41.92 -23.50
C TYR A 22 -7.35 41.34 -23.33
N THR A 23 -7.83 40.65 -24.36
CA THR A 23 -9.21 40.08 -24.41
C THR A 23 -9.26 38.57 -24.15
N SER A 24 -8.09 37.90 -24.17
CA SER A 24 -8.00 36.45 -23.98
C SER A 24 -6.76 36.06 -23.20
N VAL A 25 -6.74 34.84 -22.70
CA VAL A 25 -5.64 34.26 -21.93
C VAL A 25 -5.32 32.88 -22.47
N ASP A 26 -4.06 32.65 -22.84
CA ASP A 26 -3.55 31.33 -23.15
C ASP A 26 -3.11 30.64 -21.87
N VAL A 27 -3.71 29.51 -21.56
CA VAL A 27 -3.38 28.68 -20.41
C VAL A 27 -2.72 27.40 -20.87
N THR A 28 -1.48 27.18 -20.47
CA THR A 28 -0.77 25.93 -20.72
C THR A 28 -0.61 25.20 -19.39
N LEU A 29 -1.25 24.04 -19.27
CA LEU A 29 -1.19 23.18 -18.09
C LEU A 29 -0.37 21.93 -18.40
N LYS A 30 0.69 21.68 -17.62
CA LYS A 30 1.47 20.45 -17.64
C LYS A 30 0.99 19.54 -16.51
N VAL A 31 0.49 18.39 -16.86
CA VAL A 31 -0.04 17.41 -15.90
C VAL A 31 0.83 16.16 -15.91
N PHE A 32 1.22 15.70 -14.73
CA PHE A 32 1.89 14.42 -14.56
C PHE A 32 0.85 13.37 -14.15
N VAL A 33 0.81 12.25 -14.87
CA VAL A 33 -0.10 11.15 -14.56
C VAL A 33 0.74 9.95 -14.17
N THR A 34 0.51 9.44 -12.96
CA THR A 34 1.13 8.19 -12.48
C THR A 34 0.05 7.16 -12.23
N ALA A 35 0.14 6.02 -12.92
CA ALA A 35 -0.77 4.90 -12.75
C ALA A 35 -0.05 3.73 -12.07
N PHE A 36 -0.62 3.21 -10.99
CA PHE A 36 -0.16 2.01 -10.31
C PHE A 36 -1.06 0.84 -10.70
N LEU A 37 -0.47 -0.18 -11.30
CA LEU A 37 -1.16 -1.40 -11.71
C LEU A 37 -0.72 -2.54 -10.81
N TYR A 38 -1.67 -3.22 -10.18
CA TYR A 38 -1.41 -4.39 -9.36
C TYR A 38 -1.85 -5.64 -10.12
N LYS A 39 -0.96 -6.63 -10.18
CA LYS A 39 -1.26 -7.94 -10.75
C LYS A 39 -0.94 -9.00 -9.73
N ALA A 40 -1.88 -9.91 -9.49
CA ALA A 40 -1.61 -11.09 -8.68
C ALA A 40 -0.54 -11.94 -9.38
N CYS A 41 0.44 -12.39 -8.62
CA CYS A 41 1.45 -13.33 -9.06
C CYS A 41 1.72 -14.35 -7.95
N GLU A 42 2.05 -15.56 -8.34
CA GLU A 42 2.61 -16.57 -7.45
C GLU A 42 4.12 -16.41 -7.43
N VAL A 43 4.69 -16.49 -6.23
CA VAL A 43 6.12 -16.36 -6.01
C VAL A 43 6.57 -17.56 -5.19
N GLU A 44 7.50 -18.33 -5.74
CA GLU A 44 8.11 -19.47 -5.05
C GLU A 44 9.43 -19.04 -4.42
N PHE A 45 9.63 -19.45 -3.17
CA PHE A 45 10.87 -19.24 -2.44
C PHE A 45 11.46 -20.57 -2.00
N ILE A 46 12.77 -20.67 -2.09
CA ILE A 46 13.51 -21.78 -1.46
C ILE A 46 13.70 -21.39 0.01
N ASP A 47 13.20 -22.19 0.91
CA ASP A 47 13.26 -21.95 2.37
C ASP A 47 14.39 -22.75 3.05
N ASP A 48 14.86 -23.85 2.44
CA ASP A 48 15.93 -24.68 2.98
C ASP A 48 16.71 -25.41 1.88
N ALA A 49 17.93 -25.83 2.20
CA ALA A 49 18.75 -26.68 1.36
C ALA A 49 19.65 -27.60 2.19
N TYR A 50 20.01 -28.74 1.66
CA TYR A 50 21.05 -29.60 2.23
C TYR A 50 21.85 -30.27 1.11
N SER A 51 23.02 -30.77 1.48
CA SER A 51 23.85 -31.58 0.58
C SER A 51 24.15 -32.93 1.22
N VAL A 52 24.16 -33.96 0.40
CA VAL A 52 24.51 -35.31 0.83
C VAL A 52 26.04 -35.54 0.90
N ARG A 53 26.83 -34.68 0.28
CA ARG A 53 28.28 -34.84 0.17
C ARG A 53 29.11 -33.84 0.94
N THR A 54 28.66 -32.57 0.95
CA THR A 54 29.48 -31.48 1.48
C THR A 54 28.64 -30.66 2.47
N PRO A 55 29.16 -30.29 3.65
CA PRO A 55 28.49 -29.34 4.51
C PRO A 55 28.22 -28.01 3.79
N LEU A 56 27.06 -27.43 3.99
CA LEU A 56 26.67 -26.16 3.39
C LEU A 56 26.61 -25.07 4.45
N GLU A 57 27.10 -23.90 4.09
CA GLU A 57 26.75 -22.64 4.74
C GLU A 57 25.54 -22.01 4.04
N LEU A 58 24.47 -21.85 4.79
CA LEU A 58 23.21 -21.35 4.28
C LEU A 58 23.06 -19.88 4.64
N ARG A 59 22.86 -19.02 3.64
CA ARG A 59 22.62 -17.60 3.84
C ARG A 59 21.13 -17.31 3.60
N TYR A 60 20.50 -16.73 4.60
CA TYR A 60 19.09 -16.37 4.54
C TYR A 60 18.91 -14.86 4.39
N ALA A 61 17.90 -14.47 3.62
CA ALA A 61 17.43 -13.11 3.52
C ALA A 61 15.93 -13.04 3.85
N GLN A 62 15.44 -11.82 3.98
CA GLN A 62 14.01 -11.56 4.17
C GLN A 62 13.48 -10.72 3.02
N ALA A 63 12.35 -11.11 2.49
CA ALA A 63 11.54 -10.32 1.58
C ALA A 63 10.25 -9.90 2.28
N SER A 64 9.65 -8.81 1.82
CA SER A 64 8.34 -8.37 2.29
C SER A 64 7.35 -8.54 1.15
N LEU A 65 6.44 -9.49 1.30
CA LEU A 65 5.34 -9.70 0.36
C LEU A 65 4.21 -8.74 0.68
N VAL A 66 3.69 -8.09 -0.36
CA VAL A 66 2.52 -7.23 -0.27
C VAL A 66 1.34 -8.00 -0.85
N ALA A 67 0.37 -8.33 0.01
CA ALA A 67 -0.90 -8.91 -0.41
C ALA A 67 -1.98 -7.83 -0.41
N VAL A 68 -2.39 -7.40 -1.59
CA VAL A 68 -3.50 -6.47 -1.78
C VAL A 68 -4.80 -7.20 -1.42
N ARG A 69 -5.58 -6.61 -0.52
CA ARG A 69 -6.89 -7.12 -0.12
C ARG A 69 -7.98 -6.50 -0.95
N GLU A 70 -8.01 -5.16 -0.96
CA GLU A 70 -9.11 -4.43 -1.58
C GLU A 70 -8.67 -3.00 -1.92
N VAL A 71 -9.34 -2.40 -2.91
CA VAL A 71 -9.31 -0.96 -3.17
C VAL A 71 -10.69 -0.41 -2.82
N TYR A 72 -10.76 0.37 -1.78
CA TYR A 72 -11.98 0.97 -1.27
C TYR A 72 -12.08 2.43 -1.70
N THR A 73 -13.20 2.84 -2.28
CA THR A 73 -13.44 4.22 -2.71
C THR A 73 -14.63 4.81 -1.98
N GLU A 74 -14.46 5.98 -1.40
CA GLU A 74 -15.50 6.66 -0.64
C GLU A 74 -15.49 8.17 -0.91
N SER A 75 -16.68 8.78 -0.79
CA SER A 75 -16.89 10.23 -0.82
C SER A 75 -17.20 10.73 0.57
N LEU A 76 -16.30 11.56 1.11
CA LEU A 76 -16.36 12.12 2.45
C LEU A 76 -16.84 13.56 2.39
N LYS A 77 -18.07 13.84 2.85
CA LYS A 77 -18.68 15.18 2.80
C LYS A 77 -18.69 15.84 4.16
N LYS A 78 -18.31 17.12 4.18
CA LYS A 78 -18.34 17.92 5.39
C LYS A 78 -18.71 19.37 5.11
N LYS A 79 -19.50 19.97 6.04
CA LYS A 79 -19.78 21.40 6.03
C LYS A 79 -18.87 22.11 7.01
N CYS A 80 -18.39 23.27 6.60
CA CYS A 80 -17.62 24.18 7.44
C CYS A 80 -18.07 25.63 7.20
N SER A 81 -17.67 26.54 8.06
CA SER A 81 -18.05 27.95 7.96
C SER A 81 -16.81 28.84 8.07
N LEU A 82 -16.70 29.80 7.13
CA LEU A 82 -15.74 30.89 7.19
C LEU A 82 -16.47 32.15 7.65
N THR A 83 -15.86 32.85 8.59
CA THR A 83 -16.33 34.17 9.01
C THR A 83 -15.36 35.24 8.51
N VAL A 84 -15.86 36.25 7.85
CA VAL A 84 -15.09 37.43 7.45
C VAL A 84 -15.12 38.50 8.51
N THR A 85 -14.00 39.18 8.72
CA THR A 85 -13.84 40.15 9.84
C THR A 85 -13.48 41.56 9.38
N GLU A 86 -12.97 41.70 8.13
CA GLU A 86 -12.43 43.00 7.68
C GLU A 86 -13.50 43.95 7.14
N ASP A 87 -14.51 43.39 6.46
CA ASP A 87 -15.66 44.16 5.96
C ASP A 87 -16.87 43.22 5.80
N GLU A 88 -18.11 43.76 5.84
CA GLU A 88 -19.31 42.98 5.56
C GLU A 88 -19.26 42.44 4.13
N LEU A 89 -19.54 41.12 3.98
CA LEU A 89 -19.50 40.41 2.69
C LEU A 89 -20.65 40.88 1.82
N GLN A 90 -20.32 41.53 0.71
CA GLN A 90 -21.30 41.94 -0.33
C GLN A 90 -21.40 40.87 -1.41
N LYS A 91 -20.27 40.35 -1.87
CA LYS A 91 -20.21 39.39 -3.00
C LYS A 91 -19.00 38.47 -2.86
N VAL A 92 -19.22 37.17 -3.03
CA VAL A 92 -18.14 36.20 -3.26
C VAL A 92 -17.61 36.41 -4.69
N VAL A 93 -16.32 36.65 -4.82
CA VAL A 93 -15.64 36.79 -6.11
C VAL A 93 -15.07 35.46 -6.55
N ASP A 94 -14.40 34.76 -5.62
CA ASP A 94 -13.86 33.44 -5.85
C ASP A 94 -13.79 32.64 -4.53
N LEU A 95 -13.93 31.33 -4.61
CA LEU A 95 -13.90 30.44 -3.47
C LEU A 95 -13.34 29.09 -3.92
N TRP A 96 -12.24 28.65 -3.31
CA TRP A 96 -11.60 27.39 -3.65
C TRP A 96 -11.11 26.66 -2.43
N CYS A 97 -10.74 25.40 -2.62
CA CYS A 97 -10.24 24.52 -1.58
C CYS A 97 -8.87 23.97 -1.97
N GLU A 98 -7.91 24.06 -1.07
CA GLU A 98 -6.58 23.46 -1.21
C GLU A 98 -6.46 22.26 -0.30
N GLN A 99 -6.29 21.07 -0.87
CA GLN A 99 -6.04 19.87 -0.10
C GLN A 99 -4.62 19.88 0.43
N GLU A 100 -4.46 19.76 1.75
CA GLU A 100 -3.15 19.65 2.39
C GLU A 100 -2.72 18.20 2.57
N ASN A 101 -3.56 17.37 3.20
CA ASN A 101 -3.22 16.00 3.54
C ASN A 101 -4.46 15.16 3.82
N VAL A 102 -4.44 13.90 3.35
CA VAL A 102 -5.39 12.87 3.77
C VAL A 102 -4.59 11.67 4.27
N LYS A 103 -4.90 11.23 5.49
CA LYS A 103 -4.32 10.04 6.10
C LYS A 103 -5.43 9.05 6.38
N SER A 104 -5.16 7.77 6.12
CA SER A 104 -6.03 6.67 6.49
C SER A 104 -5.34 5.75 7.49
N THR A 105 -6.12 5.15 8.39
CA THR A 105 -5.67 4.13 9.33
C THR A 105 -6.76 3.08 9.50
N CYS A 106 -6.35 1.84 9.76
CA CYS A 106 -7.24 0.73 10.05
C CYS A 106 -7.22 0.49 11.56
N GLU A 107 -8.29 0.84 12.27
CA GLU A 107 -8.38 0.75 13.72
C GLU A 107 -9.72 0.16 14.15
N GLN A 108 -9.69 -0.84 15.03
CA GLN A 108 -10.88 -1.42 15.66
C GLN A 108 -12.01 -1.82 14.68
N GLY A 109 -11.66 -2.40 13.52
CA GLY A 109 -12.63 -2.79 12.51
C GLY A 109 -13.18 -1.64 11.67
N LYS A 110 -12.57 -0.46 11.76
CA LYS A 110 -12.98 0.74 11.01
C LYS A 110 -11.82 1.25 10.16
N LEU A 111 -12.15 1.72 8.98
CA LEU A 111 -11.26 2.54 8.17
C LEU A 111 -11.49 4.00 8.56
N CYS A 112 -10.48 4.60 9.18
CA CYS A 112 -10.52 5.97 9.68
C CYS A 112 -9.75 6.89 8.75
N TYR A 113 -10.35 8.03 8.41
CA TYR A 113 -9.72 9.08 7.62
C TYR A 113 -9.53 10.35 8.45
N ARG A 114 -8.40 10.99 8.26
CA ARG A 114 -8.16 12.36 8.73
C ARG A 114 -7.84 13.22 7.53
N VAL A 115 -8.74 14.16 7.23
CA VAL A 115 -8.66 15.04 6.08
C VAL A 115 -8.34 16.45 6.55
N ARG A 116 -7.28 17.05 6.00
CA ARG A 116 -6.89 18.43 6.24
C ARG A 116 -6.89 19.19 4.92
N TYR A 117 -7.51 20.34 4.94
CA TYR A 117 -7.63 21.24 3.80
C TYR A 117 -7.77 22.69 4.24
N THR A 118 -7.42 23.64 3.37
CA THR A 118 -7.62 25.06 3.55
C THR A 118 -8.67 25.56 2.58
N VAL A 119 -9.67 26.27 3.08
CA VAL A 119 -10.66 26.98 2.26
C VAL A 119 -10.23 28.42 2.13
N CYS A 120 -10.12 28.89 0.88
CA CYS A 120 -9.69 30.22 0.50
C CYS A 120 -10.87 30.99 -0.09
N LEU A 121 -11.12 32.20 0.38
CA LEU A 121 -12.20 33.07 -0.03
C LEU A 121 -11.68 34.42 -0.47
N LEU A 122 -11.97 34.78 -1.71
CA LEU A 122 -11.83 36.14 -2.24
C LEU A 122 -13.20 36.78 -2.32
N TYR A 123 -13.42 37.90 -1.64
CA TYR A 123 -14.72 38.53 -1.58
C TYR A 123 -14.63 40.07 -1.74
N GLN A 124 -15.72 40.67 -2.20
CA GLN A 124 -15.89 42.10 -2.21
C GLN A 124 -16.72 42.50 -0.98
N GLY A 125 -16.19 43.43 -0.20
CA GLY A 125 -16.89 44.02 0.93
C GLY A 125 -17.85 45.14 0.54
N THR A 126 -18.66 45.57 1.50
CA THR A 126 -19.59 46.71 1.31
C THR A 126 -18.91 48.03 0.97
N SER A 127 -17.62 48.20 1.33
CA SER A 127 -16.78 49.31 0.91
C SER A 127 -16.38 49.26 -0.57
N GLY A 128 -16.74 48.20 -1.31
CA GLY A 128 -16.33 47.95 -2.69
C GLY A 128 -14.92 47.44 -2.88
N ARG A 129 -14.16 47.24 -1.81
CA ARG A 129 -12.79 46.67 -1.83
C ARG A 129 -12.82 45.16 -1.90
N LEU A 130 -11.73 44.59 -2.44
CA LEU A 130 -11.49 43.17 -2.43
C LEU A 130 -10.69 42.76 -1.19
N PHE A 131 -11.11 41.68 -0.57
CA PHE A 131 -10.50 41.06 0.59
C PHE A 131 -10.27 39.58 0.34
N TYR A 132 -9.20 39.09 0.96
CA TYR A 132 -8.86 37.67 0.95
C TYR A 132 -8.84 37.13 2.38
N THR A 133 -9.40 35.97 2.58
CA THR A 133 -9.29 35.23 3.85
C THR A 133 -9.17 33.75 3.59
N GLU A 134 -8.46 33.05 4.46
CA GLU A 134 -8.32 31.60 4.41
C GLU A 134 -8.49 31.00 5.79
N ARG A 135 -8.89 29.71 5.80
CA ARG A 135 -9.00 28.95 7.03
C ARG A 135 -8.75 27.48 6.80
N ALA A 136 -7.83 26.93 7.61
CA ALA A 136 -7.56 25.52 7.65
C ALA A 136 -8.62 24.76 8.47
N PHE A 137 -9.01 23.59 7.96
CA PHE A 137 -9.95 22.69 8.61
C PHE A 137 -9.34 21.29 8.69
N GLU A 138 -9.67 20.60 9.77
CA GLU A 138 -9.34 19.19 9.93
C GLU A 138 -10.60 18.42 10.33
N HIS A 139 -10.90 17.34 9.61
CA HIS A 139 -12.04 16.49 9.88
C HIS A 139 -11.64 15.02 9.94
N SER A 140 -12.30 14.29 10.84
CA SER A 140 -12.14 12.83 10.93
C SER A 140 -13.42 12.15 10.47
N PHE A 141 -13.26 11.08 9.71
CA PHE A 141 -14.33 10.22 9.24
C PHE A 141 -14.00 8.77 9.60
N SER A 142 -14.99 7.93 9.75
CA SER A 142 -14.79 6.51 9.99
C SER A 142 -15.87 5.69 9.32
N THR A 143 -15.48 4.64 8.63
CA THR A 143 -16.38 3.69 7.96
C THR A 143 -16.16 2.30 8.55
N GLU A 144 -17.23 1.63 8.94
CA GLU A 144 -17.18 0.26 9.42
C GLU A 144 -16.93 -0.67 8.24
N MET A 145 -15.96 -1.58 8.40
CA MET A 145 -15.63 -2.56 7.37
C MET A 145 -15.60 -3.97 7.98
N GLU A 146 -16.42 -4.86 7.46
CA GLU A 146 -16.41 -6.26 7.86
C GLU A 146 -15.09 -6.92 7.50
N GLY A 147 -14.52 -7.68 8.44
CA GLY A 147 -13.27 -8.41 8.21
C GLY A 147 -12.00 -7.58 8.18
N LEU A 148 -12.04 -6.31 8.62
CA LEU A 148 -10.87 -5.47 8.75
C LEU A 148 -9.94 -6.00 9.86
N LEU A 149 -8.79 -6.55 9.45
CA LEU A 149 -7.80 -7.05 10.40
C LEU A 149 -6.91 -5.91 10.91
N PRO A 150 -6.48 -5.92 12.18
CA PRO A 150 -5.59 -4.89 12.74
C PRO A 150 -4.23 -4.80 12.03
N THR A 151 -3.85 -5.85 11.30
CA THR A 151 -2.59 -5.93 10.54
C THR A 151 -2.67 -5.27 9.17
N LEU A 152 -3.89 -4.89 8.71
CA LEU A 152 -4.06 -4.20 7.45
C LEU A 152 -3.45 -2.81 7.49
N LYS A 153 -2.74 -2.50 6.43
CA LYS A 153 -2.22 -1.17 6.13
C LYS A 153 -3.07 -0.51 5.06
N SER A 154 -3.12 0.80 5.10
CA SER A 154 -3.85 1.60 4.13
C SER A 154 -2.93 2.62 3.47
N ASP A 155 -3.11 2.80 2.16
CA ASP A 155 -2.49 3.88 1.39
C ASP A 155 -3.60 4.56 0.60
N THR A 156 -3.77 5.88 0.79
CA THR A 156 -4.91 6.62 0.25
C THR A 156 -4.46 7.68 -0.72
N VAL A 157 -5.10 7.68 -1.88
CA VAL A 157 -5.07 8.77 -2.84
C VAL A 157 -6.41 9.49 -2.76
N SER A 158 -6.37 10.81 -2.73
CA SER A 158 -7.57 11.61 -2.55
C SER A 158 -7.51 12.91 -3.31
N MET A 159 -8.70 13.44 -3.57
CA MET A 159 -8.93 14.77 -4.11
C MET A 159 -10.02 15.44 -3.30
N THR A 160 -9.73 16.63 -2.81
CA THR A 160 -10.70 17.45 -2.06
C THR A 160 -11.07 18.64 -2.89
N ASP A 161 -12.38 18.89 -3.03
CA ASP A 161 -12.92 20.00 -3.79
C ASP A 161 -14.14 20.58 -3.09
N LEU A 162 -14.52 21.79 -3.54
CA LEU A 162 -15.75 22.45 -3.12
C LEU A 162 -16.93 21.90 -3.92
N TRP A 163 -17.96 21.48 -3.19
CA TRP A 163 -19.21 21.03 -3.79
C TRP A 163 -20.22 22.17 -3.92
N GLU A 164 -20.38 22.96 -2.85
CA GLU A 164 -21.40 23.98 -2.75
C GLU A 164 -21.01 25.01 -1.70
N TYR A 165 -21.45 26.25 -1.87
CA TYR A 165 -21.39 27.26 -0.83
C TYR A 165 -22.68 28.08 -0.76
N ARG A 166 -22.94 28.65 0.40
CA ARG A 166 -24.00 29.65 0.61
C ARG A 166 -23.54 30.74 1.54
N ILE A 167 -24.02 31.95 1.32
CA ILE A 167 -23.86 33.05 2.25
C ILE A 167 -24.90 32.82 3.34
N ALA A 168 -24.50 32.53 4.57
CA ALA A 168 -25.39 32.21 5.69
C ALA A 168 -25.86 33.46 6.41
N GLU A 169 -24.92 34.38 6.63
CA GLU A 169 -25.13 35.66 7.30
C GLU A 169 -24.26 36.73 6.60
N LYS A 170 -24.41 38.01 7.01
CA LYS A 170 -23.62 39.11 6.40
C LYS A 170 -22.11 38.88 6.38
N ASN A 171 -21.59 38.09 7.34
CA ASN A 171 -20.18 37.88 7.56
C ASN A 171 -19.80 36.40 7.58
N ALA A 172 -20.67 35.49 7.14
CA ALA A 172 -20.40 34.05 7.17
C ALA A 172 -20.73 33.38 5.84
N VAL A 173 -19.79 32.57 5.36
CA VAL A 173 -19.95 31.69 4.21
C VAL A 173 -19.89 30.25 4.68
N GLU A 174 -20.99 29.51 4.52
CA GLU A 174 -21.00 28.07 4.71
C GLU A 174 -20.55 27.39 3.44
N VAL A 175 -19.65 26.43 3.58
CA VAL A 175 -19.03 25.71 2.49
C VAL A 175 -19.23 24.22 2.70
N SER A 176 -19.67 23.53 1.68
CA SER A 176 -19.70 22.06 1.62
C SER A 176 -18.48 21.57 0.85
N VAL A 177 -17.64 20.80 1.52
CA VAL A 177 -16.42 20.22 0.96
C VAL A 177 -16.62 18.73 0.79
N GLU A 178 -16.20 18.19 -0.35
CA GLU A 178 -16.20 16.78 -0.68
C GLU A 178 -14.78 16.29 -0.90
N THR A 179 -14.41 15.20 -0.22
CA THR A 179 -13.14 14.51 -0.44
C THR A 179 -13.40 13.14 -1.02
N TRP A 180 -12.97 12.92 -2.23
CA TRP A 180 -12.93 11.60 -2.86
C TRP A 180 -11.67 10.89 -2.42
N ALA A 181 -11.82 9.74 -1.77
CA ALA A 181 -10.72 8.95 -1.26
C ALA A 181 -10.74 7.56 -1.88
N SER A 182 -9.63 7.16 -2.50
CA SER A 182 -9.39 5.79 -2.98
C SER A 182 -8.28 5.19 -2.12
N THR A 183 -8.62 4.17 -1.35
CA THR A 183 -7.74 3.57 -0.35
C THR A 183 -7.40 2.14 -0.74
N LEU A 184 -6.10 1.87 -0.90
CA LEU A 184 -5.56 0.55 -1.06
C LEU A 184 -5.38 -0.08 0.33
N LEU A 185 -6.05 -1.22 0.57
CA LEU A 185 -5.90 -2.03 1.77
C LEU A 185 -5.01 -3.23 1.46
N TYR A 186 -3.95 -3.42 2.25
CA TYR A 186 -2.97 -4.47 2.03
C TYR A 186 -2.34 -4.96 3.32
N THR A 187 -1.81 -6.19 3.29
CA THR A 187 -0.93 -6.72 4.33
C THR A 187 0.51 -6.76 3.84
N ARG A 188 1.44 -6.73 4.78
CA ARG A 188 2.86 -6.99 4.52
C ARG A 188 3.29 -8.18 5.35
N GLU A 189 3.69 -9.26 4.70
CA GLU A 189 4.15 -10.47 5.35
C GLU A 189 5.65 -10.64 5.10
N PRO A 190 6.46 -10.70 6.17
CA PRO A 190 7.88 -11.01 6.01
C PRO A 190 8.03 -12.49 5.69
N VAL A 191 8.71 -12.79 4.59
CA VAL A 191 9.05 -14.14 4.19
C VAL A 191 10.56 -14.29 4.27
N LYS A 192 11.01 -15.29 5.03
CA LYS A 192 12.41 -15.70 5.08
C LYS A 192 12.66 -16.71 3.96
N TYR A 193 13.71 -16.49 3.21
CA TYR A 193 14.09 -17.38 2.11
C TYR A 193 15.59 -17.62 2.08
N LEU A 194 16.02 -18.70 1.44
CA LEU A 194 17.40 -19.03 1.23
C LEU A 194 17.96 -18.19 0.07
N ALA A 195 18.85 -17.26 0.40
CA ALA A 195 19.49 -16.35 -0.56
C ALA A 195 20.75 -16.94 -1.19
N GLY A 196 21.37 -17.94 -0.53
CA GLY A 196 22.55 -18.61 -1.04
C GLY A 196 22.90 -19.85 -0.22
N ALA A 197 23.53 -20.81 -0.87
CA ALA A 197 24.07 -22.02 -0.28
C ALA A 197 25.44 -22.27 -0.89
N GLU A 198 26.47 -22.28 -0.07
CA GLU A 198 27.85 -22.50 -0.50
C GLU A 198 28.45 -23.67 0.28
N ALA A 199 29.45 -24.34 -0.30
CA ALA A 199 30.18 -25.35 0.44
C ALA A 199 30.95 -24.69 1.61
N ALA A 200 30.84 -25.23 2.81
CA ALA A 200 31.51 -24.69 3.97
C ALA A 200 33.04 -24.75 3.78
N GLU A 201 33.71 -23.61 3.89
CA GLU A 201 35.15 -23.51 3.70
C GLU A 201 35.92 -24.25 4.80
N GLY A 202 36.97 -24.98 4.40
CA GLY A 202 37.84 -25.68 5.35
C GLY A 202 37.22 -26.93 5.99
N VAL A 203 35.99 -27.28 5.64
CA VAL A 203 35.31 -28.49 6.14
C VAL A 203 35.44 -29.63 5.13
N GLN A 204 35.90 -30.78 5.61
CA GLN A 204 36.03 -31.96 4.74
C GLN A 204 34.64 -32.46 4.29
N PRO A 205 34.54 -32.92 3.05
CA PRO A 205 33.32 -33.60 2.60
C PRO A 205 32.96 -34.78 3.51
N TYR A 206 31.68 -35.06 3.60
CA TYR A 206 31.22 -36.20 4.38
C TYR A 206 31.82 -37.50 3.84
N PRO A 207 32.28 -38.40 4.70
CA PRO A 207 32.84 -39.68 4.23
C PRO A 207 31.79 -40.46 3.47
N HIS A 208 32.09 -40.79 2.23
CA HIS A 208 31.22 -41.59 1.39
C HIS A 208 31.32 -43.07 1.81
N LYS A 209 30.36 -43.47 2.63
CA LYS A 209 30.19 -44.86 2.99
C LYS A 209 28.80 -45.30 2.58
N PRO A 210 28.64 -46.27 1.66
CA PRO A 210 27.31 -46.80 1.38
C PRO A 210 26.71 -47.35 2.68
N ARG A 211 25.52 -46.88 3.01
CA ARG A 211 24.83 -47.31 4.22
C ARG A 211 23.42 -47.74 3.82
N LEU A 212 23.02 -48.90 4.32
CA LEU A 212 21.64 -49.28 4.40
C LEU A 212 21.20 -49.13 5.84
N LEU A 213 20.25 -48.26 6.08
CA LEU A 213 19.70 -47.97 7.41
C LEU A 213 18.18 -48.16 7.36
N VAL A 214 17.61 -48.79 8.38
CA VAL A 214 16.18 -48.75 8.61
C VAL A 214 15.88 -47.72 9.70
N TYR A 215 15.11 -46.71 9.35
CA TYR A 215 14.72 -45.65 10.25
C TYR A 215 13.23 -45.81 10.60
N TYR A 216 12.89 -45.82 11.87
CA TYR A 216 11.51 -45.88 12.33
C TYR A 216 11.01 -44.44 12.52
N ALA A 217 10.29 -43.96 11.50
CA ALA A 217 9.75 -42.63 11.48
C ALA A 217 8.38 -42.56 12.18
N SER A 218 8.13 -41.46 12.82
CA SER A 218 6.84 -41.18 13.51
C SER A 218 5.85 -40.54 12.56
N ALA A 219 4.56 -40.63 12.88
CA ALA A 219 3.53 -39.89 12.16
C ALA A 219 3.75 -38.40 12.29
N GLY A 220 3.59 -37.66 11.18
CA GLY A 220 3.80 -36.21 11.08
C GLY A 220 5.24 -35.78 10.82
N GLU A 221 6.23 -36.69 10.83
CA GLU A 221 7.60 -36.33 10.44
C GLU A 221 7.67 -35.98 8.95
N LYS A 222 8.35 -34.86 8.64
CA LYS A 222 8.54 -34.42 7.27
C LYS A 222 9.61 -35.26 6.57
N ILE A 223 9.30 -35.73 5.38
CA ILE A 223 10.23 -36.54 4.56
C ILE A 223 11.50 -35.74 4.24
N TRP A 224 11.37 -34.41 4.07
CA TRP A 224 12.52 -33.51 3.90
C TRP A 224 13.49 -33.57 5.09
N ASP A 225 12.97 -33.45 6.31
CA ASP A 225 13.79 -33.44 7.53
C ASP A 225 14.50 -34.78 7.76
N ILE A 226 13.82 -35.87 7.45
CA ILE A 226 14.40 -37.24 7.49
C ILE A 226 15.55 -37.34 6.46
N ALA A 227 15.30 -36.95 5.21
CA ALA A 227 16.31 -36.98 4.16
C ALA A 227 17.53 -36.10 4.51
N LYS A 228 17.28 -34.90 5.01
CA LYS A 228 18.34 -33.94 5.44
C LYS A 228 19.15 -34.49 6.61
N SER A 229 18.53 -35.00 7.66
CA SER A 229 19.21 -35.53 8.86
C SER A 229 20.08 -36.76 8.56
N HIS A 230 19.61 -37.59 7.65
CA HIS A 230 20.31 -38.80 7.25
C HIS A 230 21.20 -38.63 6.00
N ARG A 231 21.20 -37.42 5.40
CA ARG A 231 21.98 -37.09 4.20
C ARG A 231 21.70 -38.02 3.04
N THR A 232 20.43 -38.34 2.83
CA THR A 232 19.91 -39.15 1.74
C THR A 232 19.26 -38.25 0.70
N LEU A 233 19.37 -38.56 -0.58
CA LEU A 233 18.63 -37.82 -1.59
C LEU A 233 17.13 -37.99 -1.33
N LEU A 234 16.38 -36.88 -1.39
CA LEU A 234 14.93 -36.90 -1.20
C LEU A 234 14.23 -37.79 -2.24
N SER A 235 14.75 -37.79 -3.50
CA SER A 235 14.26 -38.66 -4.56
C SER A 235 14.41 -40.12 -4.19
N ASP A 236 15.61 -40.52 -3.74
CA ASP A 236 15.92 -41.92 -3.41
C ASP A 236 15.06 -42.38 -2.22
N LEU A 237 14.89 -41.51 -1.20
CA LEU A 237 14.05 -41.82 -0.05
C LEU A 237 12.59 -42.06 -0.46
N ARG A 238 12.06 -41.21 -1.35
CA ARG A 238 10.70 -41.33 -1.87
C ARG A 238 10.50 -42.60 -2.70
N GLU A 239 11.37 -42.84 -3.64
CA GLU A 239 11.28 -44.00 -4.51
C GLU A 239 11.43 -45.34 -3.78
N GLN A 240 12.37 -45.42 -2.84
CA GLN A 240 12.64 -46.66 -2.11
C GLN A 240 11.54 -47.04 -1.12
N ASN A 241 10.78 -46.03 -0.65
CA ASN A 241 9.75 -46.25 0.36
C ASN A 241 8.31 -46.02 -0.15
N GLU A 242 8.17 -45.64 -1.42
CA GLU A 242 6.89 -45.28 -2.06
C GLU A 242 6.13 -44.22 -1.25
N VAL A 243 6.85 -43.15 -0.81
CA VAL A 243 6.30 -42.06 0.01
C VAL A 243 6.44 -40.77 -0.76
N TYR A 244 5.32 -40.16 -1.15
CA TYR A 244 5.28 -38.94 -1.96
C TYR A 244 4.67 -37.74 -1.23
N GLU A 245 4.10 -37.96 -0.06
CA GLU A 245 3.54 -36.95 0.81
C GLU A 245 4.66 -36.03 1.37
N GLU A 246 4.31 -34.85 1.83
CA GLU A 246 5.25 -33.95 2.50
C GLU A 246 5.64 -34.46 3.89
N ALA A 247 4.68 -35.00 4.62
CA ALA A 247 4.86 -35.59 5.93
C ALA A 247 4.21 -36.98 5.99
N LEU A 248 4.75 -37.86 6.83
CA LEU A 248 4.23 -39.21 6.97
C LEU A 248 2.85 -39.20 7.62
N PRO A 249 1.84 -39.83 7.01
CA PRO A 249 0.51 -39.94 7.59
C PRO A 249 0.46 -40.85 8.83
N GLU A 250 1.36 -41.83 8.90
CA GLU A 250 1.46 -42.81 10.00
C GLU A 250 2.92 -43.18 10.28
N ALA A 251 3.16 -43.70 11.49
CA ALA A 251 4.47 -44.22 11.85
C ALA A 251 4.81 -45.46 11.05
N ARG A 252 6.00 -45.52 10.42
CA ARG A 252 6.46 -46.65 9.61
C ARG A 252 7.97 -46.73 9.52
N PRO A 253 8.51 -47.94 9.30
CA PRO A 253 9.94 -48.05 8.96
C PRO A 253 10.21 -47.53 7.54
N LEU A 254 11.29 -46.80 7.39
CA LEU A 254 11.80 -46.30 6.13
C LEU A 254 13.19 -46.90 5.84
N ILE A 255 13.42 -47.28 4.60
CA ILE A 255 14.72 -47.72 4.12
C ILE A 255 15.47 -46.49 3.62
N LEU A 256 16.66 -46.23 4.19
CA LEU A 256 17.55 -45.17 3.79
C LEU A 256 18.82 -45.77 3.19
N CYS A 257 19.01 -45.56 1.89
CA CYS A 257 20.20 -46.05 1.17
C CYS A 257 20.99 -44.84 0.67
N ASN A 258 22.19 -44.64 1.18
CA ASN A 258 23.15 -43.67 0.63
C ASN A 258 24.03 -44.38 -0.37
N ARG A 259 23.85 -44.08 -1.65
CA ARG A 259 24.72 -44.56 -2.76
C ARG A 259 25.91 -43.67 -2.98
#